data_e059ace056b5df80f0276c862d37e921
#
_entry.id   e059ace056b5df80f0276c862d37e921
#
_cell.length_a   1.000
_cell.length_b   1.000
_cell.length_c   1.000
_cell.angle_alpha   90.00
_cell.angle_beta   90.00
_cell.angle_gamma   90.00
#
_symmetry.space_group_name_H-M   'P 1'
#
loop_
_entity.id
_entity.type
_entity.pdbx_description
1 polymer ?
#
loop_
_entity_poly.entity_id
_entity_poly.type
_entity_poly.pdbx_seq_one_letter_code
_entity_poly.pdbx_strand_id
1 'polypeptide(L)'
;MIGSLWLPAGLRGEIKNRIHTLRQRHSAWGEIKWTKVSRNRQDFYFELIDLFVSYGANFRFRCIAVDRAQFNLALHLNDGELGFYKFYYQLLHHWILDFNQYRVFCDTKSNRDPTRLPVLAQCLSRANLSSTISDVQSLPSGEVVLIQLCDLLLGAASSRINGTLNDGTVKAAVVQRLEAALDRPLAPTRKAEEKFNIFKIRLQGGW
;
A
#
# COMPACT_ATOMS: atom_id res chain seq x y z
N MET A 1 4.99 8.70 1.40
CA MET A 1 3.68 8.05 1.21
C MET A 1 3.60 6.79 2.06
N ILE A 2 2.39 6.33 2.40
CA ILE A 2 2.12 5.06 3.08
C ILE A 2 1.05 4.35 2.27
N GLY A 3 1.20 3.03 2.05
CA GLY A 3 0.30 2.25 1.18
C GLY A 3 -0.23 1.00 1.86
N SER A 4 -1.34 0.49 1.33
CA SER A 4 -1.98 -0.75 1.76
C SER A 4 -2.59 -1.52 0.59
N LEU A 5 -2.58 -2.85 0.69
CA LEU A 5 -3.30 -3.76 -0.19
C LEU A 5 -4.48 -4.37 0.55
N TRP A 6 -5.61 -4.49 -0.14
CA TRP A 6 -6.87 -5.01 0.39
C TRP A 6 -7.41 -6.12 -0.49
N LEU A 7 -7.77 -7.23 0.10
CA LEU A 7 -8.31 -8.39 -0.60
C LEU A 7 -9.18 -9.24 0.34
N PRO A 8 -10.18 -9.97 -0.17
CA PRO A 8 -10.89 -10.98 0.58
C PRO A 8 -9.93 -12.08 1.06
N ALA A 9 -10.09 -12.51 2.32
CA ALA A 9 -9.22 -13.52 2.93
C ALA A 9 -9.16 -14.83 2.12
N GLY A 10 -10.27 -15.23 1.50
CA GLY A 10 -10.36 -16.43 0.65
C GLY A 10 -9.49 -16.37 -0.61
N LEU A 11 -9.22 -15.18 -1.15
CA LEU A 11 -8.36 -15.01 -2.34
C LEU A 11 -6.86 -14.95 -2.02
N ARG A 12 -6.49 -14.82 -0.74
CA ARG A 12 -5.08 -14.67 -0.34
C ARG A 12 -4.19 -15.81 -0.84
N GLY A 13 -4.65 -17.05 -0.68
CA GLY A 13 -3.91 -18.25 -1.10
C GLY A 13 -3.73 -18.29 -2.61
N GLU A 14 -4.79 -18.06 -3.36
CA GLU A 14 -4.79 -18.05 -4.82
C GLU A 14 -3.81 -16.98 -5.37
N ILE A 15 -3.94 -15.73 -4.90
CA ILE A 15 -3.06 -14.63 -5.35
C ILE A 15 -1.59 -14.93 -5.05
N LYS A 16 -1.28 -15.46 -3.86
CA LYS A 16 0.09 -15.88 -3.51
C LYS A 16 0.61 -16.95 -4.46
N ASN A 17 -0.19 -17.96 -4.77
CA ASN A 17 0.19 -19.03 -5.68
C ASN A 17 0.43 -18.49 -7.11
N ARG A 18 -0.41 -17.59 -7.60
CA ARG A 18 -0.23 -16.95 -8.90
C ARG A 18 1.07 -16.13 -8.95
N ILE A 19 1.37 -15.35 -7.90
CA ILE A 19 2.65 -14.63 -7.80
C ILE A 19 3.83 -15.62 -7.78
N HIS A 20 3.71 -16.75 -7.08
CA HIS A 20 4.73 -17.78 -7.05
C HIS A 20 4.95 -18.39 -8.45
N THR A 21 3.90 -18.67 -9.19
CA THR A 21 4.00 -19.14 -10.59
C THR A 21 4.70 -18.12 -11.49
N LEU A 22 4.42 -16.82 -11.32
CA LEU A 22 5.14 -15.78 -12.05
C LEU A 22 6.64 -15.76 -11.68
N ARG A 23 6.97 -15.90 -10.39
CA ARG A 23 8.37 -16.02 -9.94
C ARG A 23 9.10 -17.21 -10.58
N GLN A 24 8.45 -18.37 -10.66
CA GLN A 24 9.00 -19.55 -11.33
C GLN A 24 9.26 -19.28 -12.81
N ARG A 25 8.25 -18.76 -13.54
CA ARG A 25 8.33 -18.46 -14.97
C ARG A 25 9.50 -17.53 -15.31
N HIS A 26 9.71 -16.50 -14.50
CA HIS A 26 10.73 -15.46 -14.73
C HIS A 26 12.03 -15.68 -13.93
N SER A 27 12.17 -16.80 -13.21
CA SER A 27 13.29 -17.02 -12.29
C SER A 27 13.55 -15.85 -11.33
N ALA A 28 12.44 -15.22 -10.84
CA ALA A 28 12.47 -13.98 -10.06
C ALA A 28 12.31 -14.23 -8.56
N TRP A 29 13.27 -14.88 -7.93
CA TRP A 29 13.22 -15.32 -6.54
C TRP A 29 13.56 -14.23 -5.51
N GLY A 30 14.14 -13.12 -5.94
CA GLY A 30 14.46 -12.00 -5.07
C GLY A 30 13.19 -11.29 -4.55
N GLU A 31 13.37 -10.47 -3.51
CA GLU A 31 12.30 -9.62 -2.96
C GLU A 31 11.74 -8.69 -4.04
N ILE A 32 10.40 -8.63 -4.17
CA ILE A 32 9.71 -7.65 -5.02
C ILE A 32 9.76 -6.31 -4.28
N LYS A 33 10.51 -5.35 -4.83
CA LYS A 33 10.68 -4.03 -4.22
C LYS A 33 10.88 -2.97 -5.29
N TRP A 34 10.29 -1.79 -5.12
CA TRP A 34 10.42 -0.70 -6.10
C TRP A 34 11.86 -0.34 -6.41
N THR A 35 12.73 -0.34 -5.40
CA THR A 35 14.16 -0.04 -5.58
C THR A 35 14.91 -1.09 -6.39
N LYS A 36 14.38 -2.33 -6.48
CA LYS A 36 14.98 -3.47 -7.21
C LYS A 36 14.40 -3.65 -8.63
N VAL A 37 13.49 -2.77 -9.07
CA VAL A 37 12.97 -2.80 -10.44
C VAL A 37 14.10 -2.59 -11.43
N SER A 38 14.29 -3.57 -12.34
CA SER A 38 15.39 -3.62 -13.30
C SER A 38 14.94 -4.10 -14.66
N ARG A 39 15.68 -3.72 -15.72
CA ARG A 39 15.34 -4.03 -17.10
C ARG A 39 15.27 -5.53 -17.38
N ASN A 40 16.17 -6.32 -16.77
CA ASN A 40 16.23 -7.77 -16.96
C ASN A 40 15.02 -8.53 -16.40
N ARG A 41 14.17 -7.85 -15.61
CA ARG A 41 12.95 -8.43 -15.01
C ARG A 41 11.70 -7.63 -15.37
N GLN A 42 11.75 -6.86 -16.45
CA GLN A 42 10.65 -5.97 -16.85
C GLN A 42 9.35 -6.76 -17.03
N ASP A 43 9.38 -7.87 -17.75
CA ASP A 43 8.19 -8.68 -18.04
C ASP A 43 7.58 -9.26 -16.76
N PHE A 44 8.40 -9.67 -15.80
CA PHE A 44 7.93 -10.10 -14.48
C PHE A 44 7.13 -8.99 -13.77
N TYR A 45 7.62 -7.76 -13.80
CA TYR A 45 6.91 -6.63 -13.18
C TYR A 45 5.63 -6.28 -13.95
N PHE A 46 5.64 -6.40 -15.27
CA PHE A 46 4.44 -6.20 -16.08
C PHE A 46 3.37 -7.24 -15.75
N GLU A 47 3.72 -8.52 -15.69
CA GLU A 47 2.78 -9.57 -15.34
C GLU A 47 2.27 -9.44 -13.89
N LEU A 48 3.07 -8.92 -12.95
CA LEU A 48 2.59 -8.58 -11.60
C LEU A 48 1.54 -7.46 -11.61
N ILE A 49 1.73 -6.44 -12.43
CA ILE A 49 0.75 -5.36 -12.60
C ILE A 49 -0.55 -5.92 -13.21
N ASP A 50 -0.44 -6.72 -14.26
CA ASP A 50 -1.59 -7.34 -14.92
C ASP A 50 -2.35 -8.27 -13.94
N LEU A 51 -1.63 -9.05 -13.15
CA LEU A 51 -2.19 -9.87 -12.09
C LEU A 51 -2.96 -9.01 -11.08
N PHE A 52 -2.36 -7.93 -10.59
CA PHE A 52 -3.04 -7.04 -9.65
C PHE A 52 -4.32 -6.47 -10.26
N VAL A 53 -4.27 -5.98 -11.50
CA VAL A 53 -5.42 -5.34 -12.15
C VAL A 53 -6.52 -6.36 -12.46
N SER A 54 -6.17 -7.59 -12.87
CA SER A 54 -7.13 -8.64 -13.28
C SER A 54 -8.17 -9.03 -12.22
N TYR A 55 -7.87 -8.82 -10.94
CA TYR A 55 -8.82 -9.08 -9.85
C TYR A 55 -9.86 -7.97 -9.63
N GLY A 56 -9.83 -6.88 -10.39
CA GLY A 56 -10.79 -5.79 -10.25
C GLY A 56 -10.90 -5.29 -8.79
N ALA A 57 -12.12 -5.11 -8.32
CA ALA A 57 -12.42 -4.64 -6.96
C ALA A 57 -12.06 -5.62 -5.84
N ASN A 58 -11.75 -6.89 -6.17
CA ASN A 58 -11.34 -7.89 -5.17
C ASN A 58 -9.87 -7.78 -4.75
N PHE A 59 -9.06 -6.98 -5.44
CA PHE A 59 -7.67 -6.74 -5.07
C PHE A 59 -7.36 -5.26 -5.23
N ARG A 60 -7.43 -4.52 -4.14
CA ARG A 60 -7.44 -3.06 -4.13
C ARG A 60 -6.15 -2.51 -3.51
N PHE A 61 -5.73 -1.36 -3.99
CA PHE A 61 -4.61 -0.60 -3.45
C PHE A 61 -5.05 0.78 -2.99
N ARG A 62 -4.61 1.19 -1.81
CA ARG A 62 -4.78 2.54 -1.29
C ARG A 62 -3.47 3.08 -0.77
N CYS A 63 -3.19 4.35 -1.04
CA CYS A 63 -2.09 5.05 -0.38
C CYS A 63 -2.49 6.46 0.05
N ILE A 64 -1.77 6.96 1.05
CA ILE A 64 -1.82 8.35 1.49
C ILE A 64 -0.54 9.06 1.08
N ALA A 65 -0.69 10.16 0.34
CA ALA A 65 0.38 11.09 0.05
C ALA A 65 0.33 12.25 1.07
N VAL A 66 1.40 12.39 1.86
CA VAL A 66 1.57 13.45 2.84
C VAL A 66 2.62 14.42 2.33
N ASP A 67 2.29 15.69 2.25
CA ASP A 67 3.27 16.73 1.96
C ASP A 67 4.15 16.96 3.21
N ARG A 68 5.43 16.64 3.10
CA ARG A 68 6.37 16.78 4.21
C ARG A 68 6.60 18.21 4.62
N ALA A 69 6.51 19.16 3.68
CA ALA A 69 6.68 20.58 3.97
C ALA A 69 5.57 21.14 4.87
N GLN A 70 4.38 20.50 4.82
CA GLN A 70 3.23 20.87 5.64
C GLN A 70 3.14 20.05 6.95
N PHE A 71 4.05 19.09 7.16
CA PHE A 71 4.01 18.23 8.34
C PHE A 71 4.52 18.96 9.57
N ASN A 72 3.61 19.31 10.47
CA ASN A 72 3.93 19.99 11.73
C ASN A 72 4.03 18.97 12.86
N LEU A 73 5.25 18.73 13.35
CA LEU A 73 5.52 17.81 14.46
C LEU A 73 4.83 18.22 15.77
N ALA A 74 4.63 19.52 16.01
CA ALA A 74 3.96 19.99 17.22
C ALA A 74 2.52 19.44 17.35
N LEU A 75 1.81 19.22 16.24
CA LEU A 75 0.49 18.58 16.21
C LEU A 75 0.52 17.08 16.57
N HIS A 76 1.69 16.52 16.69
CA HIS A 76 1.95 15.12 17.01
C HIS A 76 2.80 14.98 18.28
N LEU A 77 2.69 15.89 19.21
CA LEU A 77 3.46 15.93 20.49
C LEU A 77 4.98 15.88 20.24
N ASN A 78 5.46 16.49 19.16
CA ASN A 78 6.84 16.43 18.68
C ASN A 78 7.35 14.99 18.45
N ASP A 79 6.45 14.04 18.24
CA ASP A 79 6.75 12.63 17.97
C ASP A 79 6.38 12.25 16.52
N GLY A 80 7.41 12.10 15.69
CA GLY A 80 7.23 11.70 14.28
C GLY A 80 6.72 10.27 14.12
N GLU A 81 6.97 9.39 15.12
CA GLU A 81 6.42 8.04 15.11
C GLU A 81 4.91 8.07 15.39
N LEU A 82 4.46 8.86 16.34
CA LEU A 82 3.02 9.07 16.58
C LEU A 82 2.34 9.64 15.32
N GLY A 83 2.97 10.63 14.67
CA GLY A 83 2.45 11.18 13.41
C GLY A 83 2.29 10.12 12.32
N PHE A 84 3.30 9.25 12.17
CA PHE A 84 3.25 8.14 11.23
C PHE A 84 2.08 7.17 11.53
N TYR A 85 1.84 6.81 12.79
CA TYR A 85 0.72 5.94 13.18
C TYR A 85 -0.65 6.59 13.02
N LYS A 86 -0.78 7.91 13.18
CA LYS A 86 -2.00 8.65 12.83
C LYS A 86 -2.30 8.52 11.32
N PHE A 87 -1.29 8.57 10.44
CA PHE A 87 -1.49 8.32 9.01
C PHE A 87 -1.82 6.86 8.68
N TYR A 88 -1.27 5.90 9.43
CA TYR A 88 -1.69 4.51 9.31
C TYR A 88 -3.17 4.33 9.64
N TYR A 89 -3.65 4.96 10.72
CA TYR A 89 -5.07 4.98 11.06
C TYR A 89 -5.91 5.55 9.91
N GLN A 90 -5.54 6.71 9.36
CA GLN A 90 -6.24 7.33 8.24
C GLN A 90 -6.22 6.49 6.95
N LEU A 91 -5.12 5.77 6.72
CA LEU A 91 -5.00 4.85 5.58
C LEU A 91 -6.03 3.72 5.67
N LEU A 92 -6.22 3.16 6.87
CA LEU A 92 -7.01 1.95 7.07
C LEU A 92 -8.48 2.25 7.36
N HIS A 93 -8.77 3.18 8.28
CA HIS A 93 -10.11 3.44 8.80
C HIS A 93 -11.18 3.61 7.72
N HIS A 94 -10.92 4.37 6.65
CA HIS A 94 -11.93 4.66 5.62
C HIS A 94 -12.31 3.48 4.71
N TRP A 95 -11.57 2.38 4.76
CA TRP A 95 -11.83 1.19 3.96
C TRP A 95 -12.27 -0.02 4.79
N ILE A 96 -12.41 0.17 6.10
CA ILE A 96 -13.06 -0.78 6.97
C ILE A 96 -14.57 -0.57 6.80
N LEU A 97 -15.24 -1.55 6.20
CA LEU A 97 -16.68 -1.54 5.93
C LEU A 97 -17.40 -2.31 7.02
N ASP A 98 -18.66 -1.91 7.30
CA ASP A 98 -19.51 -2.54 8.29
C ASP A 98 -19.72 -4.04 8.04
N PHE A 99 -19.97 -4.77 9.11
CA PHE A 99 -20.30 -6.20 9.12
C PHE A 99 -19.23 -7.12 8.52
N ASN A 100 -17.98 -6.66 8.46
CA ASN A 100 -16.84 -7.44 7.99
C ASN A 100 -15.84 -7.71 9.11
N GLN A 101 -15.02 -8.75 8.90
CA GLN A 101 -13.89 -9.08 9.77
C GLN A 101 -12.58 -8.81 9.03
N TYR A 102 -11.63 -8.15 9.70
CA TYR A 102 -10.35 -7.75 9.13
C TYR A 102 -9.17 -8.31 9.91
N ARG A 103 -8.13 -8.70 9.17
CA ARG A 103 -6.78 -8.95 9.66
C ARG A 103 -5.83 -7.97 8.98
N VAL A 104 -5.03 -7.27 9.74
CA VAL A 104 -4.10 -6.26 9.25
C VAL A 104 -2.67 -6.76 9.45
N PHE A 105 -1.90 -6.77 8.37
CA PHE A 105 -0.49 -7.15 8.37
C PHE A 105 0.34 -5.93 7.97
N CYS A 106 1.18 -5.46 8.89
CA CYS A 106 2.07 -4.33 8.67
C CYS A 106 3.49 -4.81 8.38
N ASP A 107 4.23 -4.09 7.55
CA ASP A 107 5.68 -4.32 7.44
C ASP A 107 6.37 -4.03 8.77
N THR A 108 7.31 -4.89 9.15
CA THR A 108 8.07 -4.74 10.39
C THR A 108 8.87 -3.45 10.36
N LYS A 109 8.63 -2.63 11.36
CA LYS A 109 9.34 -1.39 11.61
C LYS A 109 9.85 -1.37 13.04
N SER A 110 11.09 -0.97 13.22
CA SER A 110 11.60 -0.70 14.56
C SER A 110 10.91 0.54 15.14
N ASN A 111 10.06 0.32 16.13
CA ASN A 111 9.40 1.38 16.86
C ASN A 111 10.15 1.67 18.15
N ARG A 112 10.25 2.95 18.52
CA ARG A 112 10.75 3.37 19.84
C ARG A 112 9.75 3.01 20.95
N ASP A 113 8.46 3.14 20.62
CA ASP A 113 7.36 2.81 21.50
C ASP A 113 6.69 1.49 21.03
N PRO A 114 6.86 0.37 21.75
CA PRO A 114 6.29 -0.92 21.38
C PRO A 114 4.76 -0.95 21.43
N THR A 115 4.12 0.03 22.07
CA THR A 115 2.66 0.09 22.19
C THR A 115 1.97 0.64 20.95
N ARG A 116 2.70 1.18 19.98
CA ARG A 116 2.14 1.83 18.77
C ARG A 116 1.18 0.94 17.99
N LEU A 117 1.57 -0.31 17.73
CA LEU A 117 0.74 -1.23 16.98
C LEU A 117 -0.51 -1.69 17.75
N PRO A 118 -0.41 -2.08 19.04
CA PRO A 118 -1.59 -2.31 19.90
C PRO A 118 -2.54 -1.11 19.98
N VAL A 119 -2.02 0.12 20.10
CA VAL A 119 -2.84 1.35 20.11
C VAL A 119 -3.56 1.54 18.78
N LEU A 120 -2.87 1.31 17.65
CA LEU A 120 -3.52 1.36 16.33
C LEU A 120 -4.67 0.36 16.24
N ALA A 121 -4.47 -0.88 16.68
CA ALA A 121 -5.51 -1.92 16.70
C ALA A 121 -6.73 -1.48 17.52
N GLN A 122 -6.49 -0.92 18.72
CA GLN A 122 -7.55 -0.43 19.58
C GLN A 122 -8.32 0.76 18.95
N CYS A 123 -7.60 1.71 18.33
CA CYS A 123 -8.23 2.85 17.65
C CYS A 123 -9.10 2.39 16.47
N LEU A 124 -8.61 1.44 15.66
CA LEU A 124 -9.39 0.89 14.54
C LEU A 124 -10.64 0.16 15.02
N SER A 125 -10.55 -0.65 16.08
CA SER A 125 -11.69 -1.37 16.65
C SER A 125 -12.74 -0.43 17.24
N ARG A 126 -12.30 0.63 17.94
CA ARG A 126 -13.23 1.60 18.55
C ARG A 126 -13.92 2.50 17.54
N ALA A 127 -13.27 2.78 16.42
CA ALA A 127 -13.83 3.65 15.37
C ALA A 127 -14.77 2.90 14.42
N ASN A 128 -14.82 1.56 14.46
CA ASN A 128 -15.57 0.72 13.54
C ASN A 128 -16.38 -0.33 14.33
N LEU A 129 -17.38 0.13 15.07
CA LEU A 129 -18.14 -0.68 16.01
C LEU A 129 -18.96 -1.81 15.36
N SER A 130 -19.31 -1.66 14.09
CA SER A 130 -20.07 -2.65 13.32
C SER A 130 -19.17 -3.64 12.55
N SER A 131 -17.84 -3.53 12.68
CA SER A 131 -16.85 -4.45 12.08
C SER A 131 -15.92 -5.03 13.15
N THR A 132 -15.24 -6.12 12.84
CA THR A 132 -14.29 -6.77 13.74
C THR A 132 -12.86 -6.64 13.21
N ILE A 133 -11.97 -6.04 13.99
CA ILE A 133 -10.53 -6.08 13.74
C ILE A 133 -9.97 -7.22 14.59
N SER A 134 -9.85 -8.40 13.98
CA SER A 134 -9.47 -9.62 14.72
C SER A 134 -7.98 -9.70 15.02
N ASP A 135 -7.15 -9.00 14.25
CA ASP A 135 -5.71 -9.06 14.40
C ASP A 135 -4.99 -7.90 13.69
N VAL A 136 -3.94 -7.38 14.32
CA VAL A 136 -3.02 -6.39 13.72
C VAL A 136 -1.60 -6.84 14.03
N GLN A 137 -0.90 -7.39 13.05
CA GLN A 137 0.43 -8.00 13.20
C GLN A 137 1.49 -7.27 12.39
N SER A 138 2.72 -7.28 12.93
CA SER A 138 3.92 -6.89 12.20
C SER A 138 4.61 -8.12 11.64
N LEU A 139 4.90 -8.11 10.33
CA LEU A 139 5.57 -9.21 9.64
C LEU A 139 6.73 -8.68 8.78
N PRO A 140 7.85 -9.42 8.70
CA PRO A 140 8.97 -9.00 7.85
C PRO A 140 8.58 -9.03 6.38
N SER A 141 8.75 -7.89 5.67
CA SER A 141 8.38 -7.77 4.25
C SER A 141 9.09 -8.80 3.36
N GLY A 142 10.32 -9.18 3.71
CA GLY A 142 11.08 -10.21 2.98
C GLY A 142 10.35 -11.55 2.87
N GLU A 143 9.47 -11.87 3.82
CA GLU A 143 8.72 -13.14 3.88
C GLU A 143 7.29 -13.04 3.35
N VAL A 144 6.76 -11.81 3.18
CA VAL A 144 5.34 -11.58 2.85
C VAL A 144 5.20 -10.94 1.47
N VAL A 145 4.99 -11.77 0.46
CA VAL A 145 4.93 -11.35 -0.94
C VAL A 145 3.86 -10.28 -1.23
N LEU A 146 2.77 -10.24 -0.47
CA LEU A 146 1.74 -9.21 -0.63
C LEU A 146 2.20 -7.85 -0.09
N ILE A 147 3.01 -7.81 0.98
CA ILE A 147 3.67 -6.57 1.45
C ILE A 147 4.67 -6.10 0.39
N GLN A 148 5.42 -7.01 -0.23
CA GLN A 148 6.34 -6.70 -1.32
C GLN A 148 5.62 -6.11 -2.54
N LEU A 149 4.47 -6.68 -2.93
CA LEU A 149 3.66 -6.12 -4.01
C LEU A 149 3.10 -4.74 -3.65
N CYS A 150 2.74 -4.53 -2.39
CA CYS A 150 2.35 -3.21 -1.89
C CYS A 150 3.47 -2.18 -2.06
N ASP A 151 4.73 -2.54 -1.74
CA ASP A 151 5.91 -1.66 -1.94
C ASP A 151 6.10 -1.31 -3.42
N LEU A 152 5.94 -2.27 -4.33
CA LEU A 152 6.04 -2.03 -5.77
C LEU A 152 5.00 -0.99 -6.23
N LEU A 153 3.73 -1.17 -5.86
CA LEU A 153 2.64 -0.27 -6.24
C LEU A 153 2.77 1.11 -5.59
N LEU A 154 3.21 1.14 -4.32
CA LEU A 154 3.48 2.37 -3.59
C LEU A 154 4.63 3.15 -4.22
N GLY A 155 5.69 2.45 -4.61
CA GLY A 155 6.83 3.04 -5.30
C GLY A 155 6.45 3.63 -6.66
N ALA A 156 5.62 2.94 -7.44
CA ALA A 156 5.08 3.43 -8.70
C ALA A 156 4.27 4.72 -8.50
N ALA A 157 3.30 4.70 -7.57
CA ALA A 157 2.50 5.88 -7.24
C ALA A 157 3.36 7.05 -6.74
N SER A 158 4.30 6.77 -5.82
CA SER A 158 5.19 7.78 -5.25
C SER A 158 6.08 8.43 -6.31
N SER A 159 6.65 7.64 -7.22
CA SER A 159 7.53 8.16 -8.26
C SER A 159 6.77 9.03 -9.27
N ARG A 160 5.53 8.66 -9.61
CA ARG A 160 4.68 9.48 -10.50
C ARG A 160 4.28 10.79 -9.82
N ILE A 161 3.77 10.73 -8.58
CA ILE A 161 3.28 11.92 -7.86
C ILE A 161 4.41 12.91 -7.55
N ASN A 162 5.62 12.43 -7.26
CA ASN A 162 6.77 13.28 -6.96
C ASN A 162 7.58 13.69 -8.20
N GLY A 163 7.18 13.27 -9.41
CA GLY A 163 7.89 13.61 -10.63
C GLY A 163 9.34 13.09 -10.71
N THR A 164 9.61 11.92 -10.07
CA THR A 164 10.96 11.34 -10.00
C THR A 164 11.21 10.25 -11.04
N LEU A 165 10.28 10.07 -12.00
CA LEU A 165 10.45 9.15 -13.11
C LEU A 165 11.29 9.79 -14.21
N ASN A 166 12.31 9.05 -14.65
CA ASN A 166 13.06 9.41 -15.84
C ASN A 166 12.53 8.62 -17.04
N ASP A 167 12.27 9.32 -18.14
CA ASP A 167 11.78 8.69 -19.38
C ASP A 167 12.77 7.64 -19.90
N GLY A 168 12.25 6.62 -20.56
CA GLY A 168 13.04 5.51 -21.09
C GLY A 168 13.54 4.51 -20.04
N THR A 169 13.27 4.74 -18.76
CA THR A 169 13.64 3.77 -17.71
C THR A 169 12.59 2.67 -17.55
N VAL A 170 13.02 1.50 -17.06
CA VAL A 170 12.10 0.41 -16.74
C VAL A 170 11.05 0.80 -15.69
N LYS A 171 11.40 1.69 -14.74
CA LYS A 171 10.45 2.21 -13.75
C LYS A 171 9.35 3.03 -14.42
N ALA A 172 9.70 3.87 -15.41
CA ALA A 172 8.72 4.58 -16.21
C ALA A 172 7.82 3.62 -16.99
N ALA A 173 8.38 2.57 -17.60
CA ALA A 173 7.62 1.55 -18.31
C ALA A 173 6.65 0.77 -17.38
N VAL A 174 7.07 0.43 -16.14
CA VAL A 174 6.19 -0.21 -15.15
C VAL A 174 5.03 0.71 -14.74
N VAL A 175 5.30 2.01 -14.55
CA VAL A 175 4.24 2.99 -14.26
C VAL A 175 3.30 3.13 -15.44
N GLN A 176 3.80 3.26 -16.67
CA GLN A 176 2.99 3.33 -17.89
C GLN A 176 2.11 2.08 -18.07
N ARG A 177 2.66 0.86 -17.78
CA ARG A 177 1.88 -0.38 -17.79
C ARG A 177 0.72 -0.33 -16.80
N LEU A 178 0.97 0.15 -15.57
CA LEU A 178 -0.06 0.29 -14.55
C LEU A 178 -1.12 1.32 -14.96
N GLU A 179 -0.72 2.48 -15.49
CA GLU A 179 -1.62 3.52 -15.98
C GLU A 179 -2.49 3.01 -17.14
N ALA A 180 -1.90 2.32 -18.10
CA ALA A 180 -2.62 1.70 -19.22
C ALA A 180 -3.62 0.64 -18.73
N ALA A 181 -3.24 -0.22 -17.78
CA ALA A 181 -4.11 -1.25 -17.24
C ALA A 181 -5.25 -0.69 -16.36
N LEU A 182 -5.06 0.50 -15.76
CA LEU A 182 -6.10 1.23 -15.02
C LEU A 182 -6.93 2.17 -15.88
N ASP A 183 -6.58 2.33 -17.16
CA ASP A 183 -7.16 3.28 -18.13
C ASP A 183 -7.17 4.74 -17.60
N ARG A 184 -6.11 5.12 -16.86
CA ARG A 184 -5.94 6.47 -16.33
C ARG A 184 -4.54 6.73 -15.78
N PRO A 185 -4.08 8.01 -15.75
CA PRO A 185 -2.83 8.35 -15.10
C PRO A 185 -2.89 8.17 -13.58
N LEU A 186 -1.74 7.89 -12.96
CA LEU A 186 -1.60 7.88 -11.49
C LEU A 186 -1.57 9.33 -10.98
N ALA A 187 -2.71 9.77 -10.50
CA ALA A 187 -2.94 11.09 -9.92
C ALA A 187 -3.78 10.96 -8.64
N PRO A 188 -3.85 11.98 -7.78
CA PRO A 188 -4.76 11.97 -6.63
C PRO A 188 -6.19 11.66 -7.06
N THR A 189 -6.85 10.74 -6.36
CA THR A 189 -8.15 10.21 -6.72
C THR A 189 -9.25 10.75 -5.81
N ARG A 190 -10.50 10.60 -6.24
CA ARG A 190 -11.67 10.81 -5.39
C ARG A 190 -11.74 9.75 -4.30
N LYS A 191 -12.42 10.04 -3.18
CA LYS A 191 -12.62 9.09 -2.06
C LYS A 191 -13.29 7.78 -2.51
N ALA A 192 -14.18 7.85 -3.50
CA ALA A 192 -14.92 6.71 -4.06
C ALA A 192 -14.11 5.81 -4.99
N GLU A 193 -12.86 6.12 -5.28
CA GLU A 193 -12.00 5.23 -6.06
C GLU A 193 -11.63 3.98 -5.26
N GLU A 194 -12.01 2.81 -5.74
CA GLU A 194 -11.88 1.56 -5.00
C GLU A 194 -10.73 0.66 -5.47
N LYS A 195 -10.30 0.77 -6.74
CA LYS A 195 -9.25 -0.13 -7.27
C LYS A 195 -7.84 0.35 -6.91
N PHE A 196 -7.54 1.61 -7.23
CA PHE A 196 -6.22 2.20 -7.01
C PHE A 196 -6.37 3.63 -6.49
N ASN A 197 -6.50 3.76 -5.18
CA ASN A 197 -6.78 5.03 -4.53
C ASN A 197 -5.49 5.74 -4.09
N ILE A 198 -5.29 6.97 -4.58
CA ILE A 198 -4.22 7.87 -4.15
C ILE A 198 -4.87 9.05 -3.41
N PHE A 199 -4.87 8.98 -2.09
CA PHE A 199 -5.43 10.04 -1.26
C PHE A 199 -4.35 11.06 -0.88
N LYS A 200 -4.44 12.28 -1.40
CA LYS A 200 -3.58 13.39 -0.98
C LYS A 200 -4.20 14.06 0.23
N ILE A 201 -3.59 13.89 1.40
CA ILE A 201 -4.06 14.52 2.62
C ILE A 201 -3.65 16.00 2.62
N ARG A 202 -4.60 16.87 2.98
CA ARG A 202 -4.35 18.31 3.23
C ARG A 202 -4.22 18.52 4.73
N LEU A 203 -3.04 18.97 5.17
CA LEU A 203 -2.75 19.18 6.59
C LEU A 203 -3.15 20.60 7.07
N GLN A 204 -3.56 21.47 6.16
CA GLN A 204 -4.08 22.80 6.45
C GLN A 204 -5.60 22.71 6.63
N GLY A 205 -6.05 22.65 7.85
CA GLY A 205 -7.46 22.58 8.24
C GLY A 205 -7.59 21.61 9.41
N GLY A 206 -8.07 22.09 10.54
CA GLY A 206 -8.24 21.30 11.76
C GLY A 206 -9.02 20.00 11.49
N TRP A 207 -8.74 19.05 12.31
CA TRP A 207 -9.44 17.76 12.42
C TRP A 207 -10.85 17.97 12.90
#